data_40d63c92cbaacf48a11a3943906d0fd8
#
_entry.id   40d63c92cbaacf48a11a3943906d0fd8
#
_cell.length_a   1.000
_cell.length_b   1.000
_cell.length_c   1.000
_cell.angle_alpha   90.00
_cell.angle_beta   90.00
_cell.angle_gamma   90.00
#
_symmetry.space_group_name_H-M   'P 1'
#
loop_
_entity.id
_entity.type
_entity.pdbx_description
1 polymer ?
#
loop_
_entity_poly.entity_id
_entity_poly.type
_entity_poly.pdbx_seq_one_letter_code
_entity_poly.pdbx_strand_id
1 'polypeptide(L)'
;MNRKVLIISRGFRAGDAITTLNLFAKWPKDSLFCASMLGTEFASEFSAFYLLGNDEIKFSFPFSFLTHIDESVIVKGGHNATIDNAKRKSLKRSIYENMLLPVLQRLDLYETRYKMRLSDKLAAWINEISPDIIYTSVGDIPMANFILEVHRRFPEIKIAVHCFDDWLSPTYKIINESKHNNKAEILLNEILSIAAYRFTSSDKMASEYKERYGYTFRCFPNPVRLSANDNAVFKSTVPNVVFAGKIGWHNNLAIKDMISCIENLKNQGSDVRFDIYSDCTVEQIEYFLGEVPMSTVFHKPVPNKQILNILNSAHALFLPISITEHAEKFTRYSMSTKMGEYLSTGVPTIYCGPSTIAMTEFIKSRKCAIAVENPGPQYLESALRAVIENNSEISAMCSRGIELARSYFNMEIVSQDFANELNKEL
;
A
#
# COMPACT_ATOMS: atom_id res chain seq x y z
N MET A 1 -26.83 -17.87 -1.33
CA MET A 1 -25.63 -18.23 -0.54
C MET A 1 -24.53 -17.24 -0.91
N ASN A 2 -23.77 -16.75 0.05
CA ASN A 2 -22.60 -15.92 -0.30
C ASN A 2 -21.54 -16.80 -0.96
N ARG A 3 -20.92 -16.28 -2.01
CA ARG A 3 -19.84 -16.98 -2.71
C ARG A 3 -18.63 -17.15 -1.79
N LYS A 4 -17.92 -18.26 -1.92
CA LYS A 4 -16.67 -18.49 -1.24
C LYS A 4 -15.52 -17.80 -1.98
N VAL A 5 -14.71 -17.02 -1.29
CA VAL A 5 -13.57 -16.31 -1.88
C VAL A 5 -12.28 -16.84 -1.27
N LEU A 6 -11.34 -17.21 -2.13
CA LEU A 6 -9.95 -17.49 -1.77
C LEU A 6 -9.09 -16.30 -2.17
N ILE A 7 -8.50 -15.62 -1.18
CA ILE A 7 -7.50 -14.59 -1.42
C ILE A 7 -6.15 -15.27 -1.60
N ILE A 8 -5.50 -15.06 -2.74
CA ILE A 8 -4.12 -15.49 -2.97
C ILE A 8 -3.23 -14.25 -3.03
N SER A 9 -2.29 -14.13 -2.09
CA SER A 9 -1.40 -12.99 -1.97
C SER A 9 0.05 -13.41 -1.72
N ARG A 10 1.00 -12.67 -2.28
CA ARG A 10 2.43 -12.86 -1.97
C ARG A 10 2.75 -12.57 -0.50
N GLY A 11 2.12 -11.57 0.09
CA GLY A 11 2.37 -11.18 1.47
C GLY A 11 1.20 -10.43 2.07
N PHE A 12 0.70 -10.94 3.16
CA PHE A 12 -0.37 -10.32 3.92
C PHE A 12 0.24 -9.54 5.09
N ARG A 13 0.97 -8.45 4.77
CA ARG A 13 1.60 -7.57 5.77
C ARG A 13 0.67 -6.43 6.16
N ALA A 14 0.92 -5.80 7.31
CA ALA A 14 0.04 -4.83 7.95
C ALA A 14 -0.55 -3.75 7.00
N GLY A 15 0.23 -3.21 6.05
CA GLY A 15 -0.27 -2.21 5.10
C GLY A 15 -1.23 -2.80 4.06
N ASP A 16 -0.77 -3.81 3.32
CA ASP A 16 -1.52 -4.44 2.22
C ASP A 16 -2.71 -5.27 2.75
N ALA A 17 -2.49 -5.94 3.90
CA ALA A 17 -3.53 -6.72 4.56
C ALA A 17 -4.71 -5.85 4.99
N ILE A 18 -4.46 -4.68 5.60
CA ILE A 18 -5.52 -3.80 6.09
C ILE A 18 -6.40 -3.32 4.93
N THR A 19 -5.82 -2.92 3.80
CA THR A 19 -6.59 -2.51 2.62
C THR A 19 -7.49 -3.65 2.14
N THR A 20 -6.93 -4.85 1.98
CA THR A 20 -7.70 -6.02 1.53
C THR A 20 -8.78 -6.40 2.53
N LEU A 21 -8.47 -6.46 3.84
CA LEU A 21 -9.46 -6.76 4.88
C LEU A 21 -10.58 -5.71 4.94
N ASN A 22 -10.26 -4.44 4.74
CA ASN A 22 -11.26 -3.38 4.69
C ASN A 22 -12.17 -3.51 3.45
N LEU A 23 -11.65 -3.94 2.29
CA LEU A 23 -12.47 -4.25 1.11
C LEU A 23 -13.44 -5.40 1.38
N PHE A 24 -12.99 -6.44 2.09
CA PHE A 24 -13.81 -7.60 2.45
C PHE A 24 -14.58 -7.44 3.76
N ALA A 25 -14.64 -6.25 4.37
CA ALA A 25 -15.27 -6.04 5.69
C ALA A 25 -16.76 -6.44 5.76
N LYS A 26 -17.47 -6.43 4.61
CA LYS A 26 -18.86 -6.90 4.50
C LYS A 26 -18.98 -8.35 4.01
N TRP A 27 -17.88 -9.02 3.75
CA TRP A 27 -17.90 -10.42 3.34
C TRP A 27 -17.99 -11.34 4.56
N PRO A 28 -18.82 -12.39 4.53
CA PRO A 28 -18.90 -13.32 5.64
C PRO A 28 -17.59 -14.06 5.85
N LYS A 29 -17.12 -14.07 7.07
CA LYS A 29 -15.83 -14.64 7.45
C LYS A 29 -15.72 -16.14 7.19
N ASP A 30 -16.81 -16.88 7.35
CA ASP A 30 -16.91 -18.31 7.07
C ASP A 30 -16.80 -18.67 5.58
N SER A 31 -16.97 -17.68 4.71
CA SER A 31 -16.85 -17.80 3.25
C SER A 31 -15.57 -17.14 2.70
N LEU A 32 -14.65 -16.71 3.58
CA LEU A 32 -13.40 -16.04 3.23
C LEU A 32 -12.20 -16.88 3.62
N PHE A 33 -11.33 -17.19 2.65
CA PHE A 33 -10.13 -18.00 2.80
C PHE A 33 -8.91 -17.23 2.30
N CYS A 34 -7.72 -17.53 2.83
CA CYS A 34 -6.48 -16.88 2.40
C CYS A 34 -5.36 -17.90 2.19
N ALA A 35 -4.61 -17.75 1.12
CA ALA A 35 -3.32 -18.41 0.88
C ALA A 35 -2.24 -17.36 0.69
N SER A 36 -1.24 -17.30 1.57
CA SER A 36 -0.21 -16.27 1.53
C SER A 36 1.12 -16.77 2.07
N MET A 37 2.23 -16.17 1.60
CA MET A 37 3.59 -16.45 2.09
C MET A 37 3.85 -15.85 3.48
N LEU A 38 3.05 -14.88 3.92
CA LEU A 38 3.23 -14.10 5.16
C LEU A 38 1.86 -13.72 5.73
N GLY A 39 1.82 -13.31 6.99
CA GLY A 39 0.63 -12.69 7.56
C GLY A 39 -0.23 -13.63 8.39
N THR A 40 0.36 -14.63 9.01
CA THR A 40 -0.35 -15.53 9.94
C THR A 40 -0.98 -14.80 11.13
N GLU A 41 -0.52 -13.60 11.44
CA GLU A 41 -1.14 -12.70 12.43
C GLU A 41 -2.58 -12.29 12.07
N PHE A 42 -2.95 -12.38 10.80
CA PHE A 42 -4.30 -12.13 10.30
C PHE A 42 -5.13 -13.41 10.07
N ALA A 43 -4.58 -14.59 10.40
CA ALA A 43 -5.27 -15.86 10.16
C ALA A 43 -6.65 -15.92 10.81
N SER A 44 -6.84 -15.23 11.93
CA SER A 44 -8.12 -15.12 12.61
C SER A 44 -9.19 -14.37 11.82
N GLU A 45 -8.85 -13.63 10.79
CA GLU A 45 -9.80 -12.89 9.91
C GLU A 45 -10.42 -13.79 8.82
N PHE A 46 -9.98 -15.04 8.71
CA PHE A 46 -10.41 -15.99 7.69
C PHE A 46 -11.02 -17.25 8.30
N SER A 47 -11.83 -17.94 7.51
CA SER A 47 -12.34 -19.28 7.86
C SER A 47 -11.18 -20.28 7.96
N ALA A 48 -10.24 -20.22 7.02
CA ALA A 48 -8.96 -20.92 7.09
C ALA A 48 -7.87 -20.13 6.35
N PHE A 49 -6.63 -20.25 6.82
CA PHE A 49 -5.45 -19.62 6.25
C PHE A 49 -4.43 -20.68 5.87
N TYR A 50 -3.98 -20.66 4.62
CA TYR A 50 -2.93 -21.52 4.10
C TYR A 50 -1.63 -20.71 4.04
N LEU A 51 -0.65 -21.04 4.88
CA LEU A 51 0.69 -20.46 4.77
C LEU A 51 1.44 -21.18 3.65
N LEU A 52 1.74 -20.46 2.57
CA LEU A 52 2.54 -20.96 1.45
C LEU A 52 3.99 -21.14 1.90
N GLY A 53 4.49 -22.34 1.75
CA GLY A 53 5.79 -22.75 2.22
C GLY A 53 6.69 -23.34 1.12
N ASN A 54 7.58 -24.23 1.52
CA ASN A 54 8.52 -24.87 0.60
C ASN A 54 7.86 -25.85 -0.39
N ASP A 55 6.58 -26.19 -0.21
CA ASP A 55 5.83 -26.99 -1.17
C ASP A 55 5.54 -26.19 -2.44
N GLU A 56 5.21 -24.90 -2.28
CA GLU A 56 4.86 -23.97 -3.37
C GLU A 56 6.05 -23.11 -3.83
N ILE A 57 7.00 -22.78 -2.92
CA ILE A 57 8.05 -21.79 -3.18
C ILE A 57 9.39 -22.50 -3.29
N LYS A 58 10.02 -22.42 -4.45
CA LYS A 58 11.34 -23.01 -4.71
C LYS A 58 12.33 -21.93 -5.10
N PHE A 59 13.36 -21.76 -4.26
CA PHE A 59 14.48 -20.88 -4.59
C PHE A 59 15.44 -21.56 -5.56
N SER A 60 15.89 -20.83 -6.56
CA SER A 60 16.91 -21.24 -7.51
C SER A 60 18.31 -21.21 -6.84
N PHE A 61 19.26 -22.02 -7.33
CA PHE A 61 20.66 -21.90 -6.93
C PHE A 61 21.20 -20.50 -7.29
N PRO A 62 22.01 -19.85 -6.46
CA PRO A 62 22.49 -20.25 -5.11
C PRO A 62 21.56 -19.89 -3.95
N PHE A 63 20.40 -19.28 -4.21
CA PHE A 63 19.50 -18.73 -3.17
C PHE A 63 18.86 -19.82 -2.30
N SER A 64 18.72 -21.03 -2.82
CA SER A 64 18.24 -22.19 -2.07
C SER A 64 19.09 -22.52 -0.83
N PHE A 65 20.38 -22.16 -0.83
CA PHE A 65 21.25 -22.32 0.35
C PHE A 65 21.20 -21.15 1.34
N LEU A 66 20.69 -19.99 0.89
CA LEU A 66 20.65 -18.76 1.68
C LEU A 66 19.30 -18.52 2.33
N THR A 67 18.24 -19.14 1.80
CA THR A 67 16.87 -18.90 2.23
C THR A 67 16.23 -20.22 2.65
N HIS A 68 15.89 -20.31 3.91
CA HIS A 68 15.07 -21.41 4.43
C HIS A 68 13.60 -20.97 4.45
N ILE A 69 12.74 -21.82 3.92
CA ILE A 69 11.28 -21.67 4.01
C ILE A 69 10.76 -22.93 4.69
N ASP A 70 9.90 -22.72 5.68
CA ASP A 70 9.24 -23.80 6.39
C ASP A 70 8.21 -24.51 5.49
N GLU A 71 7.71 -25.66 5.92
CA GLU A 71 6.66 -26.39 5.22
C GLU A 71 5.36 -25.58 5.18
N SER A 72 4.55 -25.85 4.17
CA SER A 72 3.23 -25.25 4.03
C SER A 72 2.30 -25.75 5.14
N VAL A 73 1.55 -24.84 5.78
CA VAL A 73 0.70 -25.15 6.93
C VAL A 73 -0.69 -24.56 6.75
N ILE A 74 -1.72 -25.33 7.09
CA ILE A 74 -3.10 -24.85 7.18
C ILE A 74 -3.39 -24.44 8.61
N VAL A 75 -3.72 -23.16 8.82
CA VAL A 75 -4.19 -22.61 10.10
C VAL A 75 -5.70 -22.47 10.04
N LYS A 76 -6.42 -23.28 10.82
CA LYS A 76 -7.88 -23.16 10.93
C LYS A 76 -8.22 -21.94 11.79
N GLY A 77 -9.32 -21.24 11.42
CA GLY A 77 -9.72 -19.98 12.02
C GLY A 77 -9.81 -20.01 13.55
N GLY A 78 -9.35 -18.94 14.18
CA GLY A 78 -9.39 -18.75 15.65
C GLY A 78 -8.09 -19.03 16.40
N HIS A 79 -7.06 -19.61 15.78
CA HIS A 79 -5.76 -19.76 16.39
C HIS A 79 -4.74 -18.81 15.72
N ASN A 80 -4.23 -17.86 16.48
CA ASN A 80 -3.02 -17.12 16.09
C ASN A 80 -1.84 -18.09 16.16
N ALA A 81 -1.45 -18.67 15.04
CA ALA A 81 -0.18 -19.33 14.93
C ALA A 81 0.89 -18.23 14.94
N THR A 82 1.40 -17.88 16.11
CA THR A 82 2.65 -17.14 16.23
C THR A 82 3.78 -18.03 15.74
N ILE A 83 3.97 -18.11 14.45
CA ILE A 83 5.22 -18.61 13.88
C ILE A 83 6.22 -17.50 14.17
N ASP A 84 7.09 -17.79 15.16
CA ASP A 84 8.09 -16.85 15.65
C ASP A 84 9.12 -16.56 14.54
N ASN A 85 8.77 -15.65 13.64
CA ASN A 85 9.64 -15.14 12.58
C ASN A 85 10.68 -14.13 13.11
N ALA A 86 10.88 -14.04 14.42
CA ALA A 86 11.98 -13.32 15.06
C ALA A 86 13.33 -14.01 14.75
N LYS A 87 13.64 -14.14 13.46
CA LYS A 87 14.96 -14.63 13.03
C LYS A 87 15.99 -13.56 13.35
N ARG A 88 16.91 -13.92 14.24
CA ARG A 88 18.16 -13.22 14.51
C ARG A 88 18.71 -12.63 13.19
N LYS A 89 18.96 -11.32 13.17
CA LYS A 89 19.72 -10.68 12.10
C LYS A 89 21.09 -11.35 12.03
N SER A 90 21.25 -12.30 11.13
CA SER A 90 22.55 -12.94 10.90
C SER A 90 23.37 -12.02 10.01
N LEU A 91 24.69 -12.01 10.19
CA LEU A 91 25.63 -11.24 9.34
C LEU A 91 25.41 -11.56 7.85
N LYS A 92 25.06 -12.83 7.54
CA LYS A 92 24.72 -13.31 6.19
C LYS A 92 23.50 -12.58 5.61
N ARG A 93 22.48 -12.30 6.43
CA ARG A 93 21.28 -11.59 6.01
C ARG A 93 21.58 -10.12 5.71
N SER A 94 22.42 -9.48 6.52
CA SER A 94 22.84 -8.09 6.29
C SER A 94 23.63 -7.95 4.98
N ILE A 95 24.58 -8.87 4.70
CA ILE A 95 25.33 -8.88 3.43
C ILE A 95 24.38 -9.10 2.24
N TYR A 96 23.44 -10.03 2.39
CA TYR A 96 22.45 -10.28 1.34
C TYR A 96 21.60 -9.02 1.06
N GLU A 97 21.02 -8.42 2.10
CA GLU A 97 20.10 -7.26 1.97
C GLU A 97 20.83 -6.01 1.46
N ASN A 98 22.06 -5.76 1.89
CA ASN A 98 22.78 -4.51 1.58
C ASN A 98 23.66 -4.58 0.33
N MET A 99 24.16 -5.75 -0.05
CA MET A 99 25.09 -5.90 -1.18
C MET A 99 24.48 -6.68 -2.34
N LEU A 100 23.95 -7.87 -2.07
CA LEU A 100 23.51 -8.76 -3.14
C LEU A 100 22.15 -8.35 -3.70
N LEU A 101 21.22 -7.97 -2.86
CA LEU A 101 19.85 -7.63 -3.26
C LEU A 101 19.79 -6.44 -4.24
N PRO A 102 20.49 -5.32 -4.02
CA PRO A 102 20.50 -4.21 -4.99
C PRO A 102 21.08 -4.62 -6.36
N VAL A 103 22.10 -5.49 -6.37
CA VAL A 103 22.69 -6.01 -7.62
C VAL A 103 21.68 -6.88 -8.37
N LEU A 104 20.98 -7.77 -7.68
CA LEU A 104 19.97 -8.63 -8.28
C LEU A 104 18.79 -7.82 -8.85
N GLN A 105 18.36 -6.79 -8.13
CA GLN A 105 17.32 -5.87 -8.59
C GLN A 105 17.77 -5.16 -9.87
N ARG A 106 19.00 -4.62 -9.86
CA ARG A 106 19.55 -3.88 -11.00
C ARG A 106 19.73 -4.74 -12.25
N LEU A 107 20.04 -6.04 -12.07
CA LEU A 107 20.25 -6.99 -13.18
C LEU A 107 18.95 -7.71 -13.60
N ASP A 108 17.79 -7.34 -13.07
CA ASP A 108 16.50 -8.03 -13.30
C ASP A 108 16.51 -9.52 -12.89
N LEU A 109 17.30 -9.85 -11.88
CA LEU A 109 17.43 -11.22 -11.34
C LEU A 109 16.67 -11.42 -10.03
N TYR A 110 16.12 -10.35 -9.47
CA TYR A 110 15.44 -10.39 -8.18
C TYR A 110 14.20 -11.29 -8.18
N GLU A 111 13.37 -11.20 -9.21
CA GLU A 111 12.14 -12.00 -9.33
C GLU A 111 12.45 -13.42 -9.82
N THR A 112 13.56 -13.64 -10.53
CA THR A 112 13.94 -14.97 -11.03
C THR A 112 14.61 -15.86 -9.98
N ARG A 113 14.93 -15.31 -8.78
CA ARG A 113 15.57 -16.06 -7.68
C ARG A 113 14.70 -17.19 -7.11
N TYR A 114 13.38 -17.11 -7.29
CA TYR A 114 12.46 -18.15 -6.86
C TYR A 114 11.35 -18.35 -7.88
N LYS A 115 10.72 -19.51 -7.81
CA LYS A 115 9.51 -19.84 -8.58
C LYS A 115 8.42 -20.24 -7.61
N MET A 116 7.18 -19.92 -7.97
CA MET A 116 6.01 -20.43 -7.31
C MET A 116 5.34 -21.47 -8.20
N ARG A 117 4.77 -22.51 -7.58
CA ARG A 117 4.05 -23.57 -8.27
C ARG A 117 2.88 -24.06 -7.42
N LEU A 118 1.89 -24.59 -8.06
CA LEU A 118 0.77 -25.23 -7.37
C LEU A 118 1.21 -26.62 -6.88
N SER A 119 1.27 -26.81 -5.54
CA SER A 119 1.51 -28.11 -4.94
C SER A 119 0.24 -28.96 -4.91
N ASP A 120 0.41 -30.31 -4.84
CA ASP A 120 -0.73 -31.21 -4.66
C ASP A 120 -1.49 -30.93 -3.36
N LYS A 121 -0.78 -30.51 -2.31
CA LYS A 121 -1.34 -30.14 -1.02
C LYS A 121 -2.25 -28.90 -1.11
N LEU A 122 -1.78 -27.84 -1.78
CA LEU A 122 -2.58 -26.65 -2.01
C LEU A 122 -3.76 -26.95 -2.96
N ALA A 123 -3.54 -27.74 -4.01
CA ALA A 123 -4.60 -28.13 -4.93
C ALA A 123 -5.69 -28.95 -4.21
N ALA A 124 -5.32 -29.87 -3.33
CA ALA A 124 -6.27 -30.63 -2.51
C ALA A 124 -7.07 -29.70 -1.58
N TRP A 125 -6.40 -28.71 -0.97
CA TRP A 125 -7.08 -27.74 -0.12
C TRP A 125 -8.03 -26.83 -0.90
N ILE A 126 -7.64 -26.38 -2.11
CA ILE A 126 -8.54 -25.59 -2.98
C ILE A 126 -9.78 -26.42 -3.34
N ASN A 127 -9.63 -27.71 -3.66
CA ASN A 127 -10.76 -28.61 -3.90
C ASN A 127 -11.67 -28.75 -2.65
N GLU A 128 -11.09 -28.89 -1.45
CA GLU A 128 -11.83 -29.02 -0.19
C GLU A 128 -12.69 -27.78 0.07
N ILE A 129 -12.13 -26.58 -0.05
CA ILE A 129 -12.87 -25.34 0.19
C ILE A 129 -13.83 -25.00 -0.95
N SER A 130 -13.54 -25.47 -2.19
CA SER A 130 -14.33 -25.19 -3.41
C SER A 130 -14.71 -23.70 -3.52
N PRO A 131 -13.73 -22.79 -3.73
CA PRO A 131 -14.03 -21.37 -3.81
C PRO A 131 -14.68 -21.04 -5.16
N ASP A 132 -15.61 -20.08 -5.15
CA ASP A 132 -16.24 -19.57 -6.36
C ASP A 132 -15.35 -18.52 -7.05
N ILE A 133 -14.52 -17.83 -6.26
CA ILE A 133 -13.68 -16.73 -6.73
C ILE A 133 -12.30 -16.83 -6.09
N ILE A 134 -11.25 -16.66 -6.90
CA ILE A 134 -9.90 -16.36 -6.43
C ILE A 134 -9.68 -14.85 -6.60
N TYR A 135 -9.48 -14.16 -5.47
CA TYR A 135 -9.08 -12.75 -5.47
C TYR A 135 -7.57 -12.64 -5.32
N THR A 136 -6.94 -11.85 -6.18
CA THR A 136 -5.49 -11.67 -6.17
C THR A 136 -5.07 -10.27 -6.58
N SER A 137 -3.91 -9.85 -6.07
CA SER A 137 -3.15 -8.72 -6.61
C SER A 137 -1.86 -9.26 -7.22
N VAL A 138 -1.52 -8.83 -8.42
CA VAL A 138 -0.33 -9.27 -9.13
C VAL A 138 0.64 -8.10 -9.26
N GLY A 139 1.87 -8.31 -8.84
CA GLY A 139 2.93 -7.31 -8.88
C GLY A 139 4.34 -7.90 -9.03
N ASP A 140 4.44 -9.22 -9.34
CA ASP A 140 5.70 -9.88 -9.69
C ASP A 140 5.49 -11.11 -10.59
N ILE A 141 6.52 -11.47 -11.33
CA ILE A 141 6.51 -12.56 -12.30
C ILE A 141 6.21 -13.94 -11.67
N PRO A 142 6.79 -14.32 -10.50
CA PRO A 142 6.47 -15.59 -9.86
C PRO A 142 5.00 -15.74 -9.49
N MET A 143 4.38 -14.68 -8.94
CA MET A 143 2.97 -14.69 -8.58
C MET A 143 2.08 -14.77 -9.83
N ALA A 144 2.41 -14.01 -10.88
CA ALA A 144 1.68 -14.05 -12.14
C ALA A 144 1.63 -15.47 -12.72
N ASN A 145 2.79 -16.13 -12.85
CA ASN A 145 2.86 -17.51 -13.33
C ASN A 145 2.08 -18.47 -12.42
N PHE A 146 2.15 -18.27 -11.12
CA PHE A 146 1.43 -19.10 -10.14
C PHE A 146 -0.10 -18.98 -10.29
N ILE A 147 -0.62 -17.77 -10.44
CA ILE A 147 -2.07 -17.57 -10.68
C ILE A 147 -2.52 -18.21 -11.99
N LEU A 148 -1.72 -18.09 -13.06
CA LEU A 148 -2.02 -18.76 -14.32
C LEU A 148 -1.99 -20.28 -14.20
N GLU A 149 -1.07 -20.86 -13.42
CA GLU A 149 -1.02 -22.30 -13.13
C GLU A 149 -2.25 -22.76 -12.33
N VAL A 150 -2.65 -21.99 -11.30
CA VAL A 150 -3.86 -22.25 -10.52
C VAL A 150 -5.10 -22.23 -11.43
N HIS A 151 -5.22 -21.22 -12.30
CA HIS A 151 -6.36 -21.12 -13.24
C HIS A 151 -6.39 -22.28 -14.24
N ARG A 152 -5.24 -22.72 -14.78
CA ARG A 152 -5.20 -23.89 -15.68
C ARG A 152 -5.68 -25.18 -14.99
N ARG A 153 -5.46 -25.30 -13.69
CA ARG A 153 -5.89 -26.45 -12.89
C ARG A 153 -7.34 -26.38 -12.46
N PHE A 154 -7.88 -25.15 -12.30
CA PHE A 154 -9.23 -24.86 -11.82
C PHE A 154 -9.89 -23.78 -12.71
N PRO A 155 -10.15 -24.09 -13.99
CA PRO A 155 -10.66 -23.10 -14.95
C PRO A 155 -12.09 -22.61 -14.65
N GLU A 156 -12.83 -23.36 -13.83
CA GLU A 156 -14.17 -23.01 -13.38
C GLU A 156 -14.21 -21.93 -12.31
N ILE A 157 -13.09 -21.73 -11.58
CA ILE A 157 -13.01 -20.72 -10.51
C ILE A 157 -12.76 -19.34 -11.16
N LYS A 158 -13.64 -18.39 -10.88
CA LYS A 158 -13.52 -17.02 -11.41
C LYS A 158 -12.33 -16.30 -10.80
N ILE A 159 -11.55 -15.59 -11.61
CA ILE A 159 -10.43 -14.78 -11.14
C ILE A 159 -10.87 -13.32 -10.98
N ALA A 160 -10.60 -12.73 -9.82
CA ALA A 160 -10.74 -11.32 -9.53
C ALA A 160 -9.34 -10.70 -9.31
N VAL A 161 -8.92 -9.83 -10.22
CA VAL A 161 -7.60 -9.18 -10.18
C VAL A 161 -7.75 -7.73 -9.71
N HIS A 162 -6.96 -7.34 -8.70
CA HIS A 162 -6.90 -5.96 -8.21
C HIS A 162 -5.50 -5.39 -8.42
N CYS A 163 -5.40 -4.36 -9.24
CA CYS A 163 -4.17 -3.62 -9.51
C CYS A 163 -4.11 -2.41 -8.57
N PHE A 164 -3.24 -2.49 -7.56
CA PHE A 164 -3.02 -1.39 -6.60
C PHE A 164 -1.98 -0.40 -7.11
N ASP A 165 -0.91 -0.92 -7.74
CA ASP A 165 0.18 -0.17 -8.33
C ASP A 165 0.37 -0.58 -9.79
N ASP A 166 0.99 0.28 -10.59
CA ASP A 166 1.34 -0.06 -11.97
C ASP A 166 2.56 -1.00 -11.98
N TRP A 167 2.32 -2.28 -12.22
CA TRP A 167 3.36 -3.30 -12.22
C TRP A 167 4.48 -3.02 -13.22
N LEU A 168 4.19 -2.32 -14.33
CA LEU A 168 5.19 -1.92 -15.32
C LEU A 168 6.12 -0.79 -14.82
N SER A 169 5.85 -0.24 -13.64
CA SER A 169 6.68 0.77 -12.99
C SER A 169 7.38 0.19 -11.76
N PRO A 170 8.51 -0.52 -11.92
CA PRO A 170 9.16 -1.23 -10.83
C PRO A 170 9.67 -0.28 -9.74
N THR A 171 9.63 -0.74 -8.50
CA THR A 171 10.08 0.02 -7.31
C THR A 171 11.59 0.22 -7.24
N TYR A 172 12.35 -0.39 -8.14
CA TYR A 172 13.81 -0.34 -8.20
C TYR A 172 14.30 -0.16 -9.64
N LYS A 173 15.48 0.46 -9.79
CA LYS A 173 16.08 0.69 -11.12
C LYS A 173 16.60 -0.62 -11.71
N ILE A 174 16.16 -0.95 -12.91
CA ILE A 174 16.57 -2.12 -13.70
C ILE A 174 17.41 -1.64 -14.88
N ILE A 175 18.52 -2.34 -15.19
CA ILE A 175 19.38 -1.99 -16.33
C ILE A 175 18.63 -2.16 -17.66
N ASN A 176 17.83 -3.21 -17.77
CA ASN A 176 17.03 -3.47 -18.96
C ASN A 176 15.54 -3.44 -18.61
N GLU A 177 15.04 -2.25 -18.26
CA GLU A 177 13.66 -2.01 -17.87
C GLU A 177 12.68 -2.44 -18.97
N SER A 178 13.00 -2.17 -20.25
CA SER A 178 12.13 -2.55 -21.37
C SER A 178 11.91 -4.07 -21.47
N LYS A 179 12.96 -4.87 -21.24
CA LYS A 179 12.83 -6.34 -21.25
C LYS A 179 11.97 -6.85 -20.10
N HIS A 180 12.16 -6.26 -18.91
CA HIS A 180 11.34 -6.58 -17.73
C HIS A 180 9.88 -6.22 -17.98
N ASN A 181 9.63 -5.00 -18.44
CA ASN A 181 8.29 -4.50 -18.72
C ASN A 181 7.58 -5.33 -19.77
N ASN A 182 8.23 -5.68 -20.88
CA ASN A 182 7.63 -6.55 -21.90
C ASN A 182 7.18 -7.89 -21.33
N LYS A 183 7.99 -8.50 -20.47
CA LYS A 183 7.64 -9.77 -19.82
C LYS A 183 6.49 -9.62 -18.82
N ALA A 184 6.54 -8.58 -18.00
CA ALA A 184 5.48 -8.26 -17.05
C ALA A 184 4.17 -7.94 -17.77
N GLU A 185 4.22 -7.17 -18.87
CA GLU A 185 3.08 -6.81 -19.68
C GLU A 185 2.38 -8.01 -20.32
N ILE A 186 3.16 -8.94 -20.89
CA ILE A 186 2.62 -10.19 -21.46
C ILE A 186 1.85 -10.96 -20.39
N LEU A 187 2.47 -11.16 -19.21
CA LEU A 187 1.84 -11.91 -18.11
C LEU A 187 0.62 -11.18 -17.55
N LEU A 188 0.70 -9.87 -17.39
CA LEU A 188 -0.44 -9.08 -16.91
C LEU A 188 -1.60 -9.17 -17.89
N ASN A 189 -1.34 -9.05 -19.20
CA ASN A 189 -2.39 -9.15 -20.22
C ASN A 189 -3.02 -10.57 -20.24
N GLU A 190 -2.21 -11.62 -20.08
CA GLU A 190 -2.72 -13.00 -19.96
C GLU A 190 -3.64 -13.14 -18.73
N ILE A 191 -3.25 -12.62 -17.56
CA ILE A 191 -4.08 -12.64 -16.36
C ILE A 191 -5.36 -11.80 -16.55
N LEU A 192 -5.24 -10.62 -17.14
CA LEU A 192 -6.41 -9.78 -17.41
C LEU A 192 -7.39 -10.44 -18.39
N SER A 193 -6.91 -11.24 -19.33
CA SER A 193 -7.77 -11.94 -20.28
C SER A 193 -8.64 -13.02 -19.62
N ILE A 194 -8.12 -13.71 -18.60
CA ILE A 194 -8.85 -14.76 -17.85
C ILE A 194 -9.64 -14.19 -16.65
N ALA A 195 -9.38 -12.94 -16.25
CA ALA A 195 -10.04 -12.34 -15.11
C ALA A 195 -11.52 -12.06 -15.41
N ALA A 196 -12.41 -12.56 -14.54
CA ALA A 196 -13.82 -12.23 -14.55
C ALA A 196 -14.08 -10.82 -13.99
N TYR A 197 -13.30 -10.44 -12.98
CA TYR A 197 -13.38 -9.13 -12.33
C TYR A 197 -12.03 -8.43 -12.38
N ARG A 198 -12.02 -7.15 -12.74
CA ARG A 198 -10.81 -6.32 -12.87
C ARG A 198 -10.99 -5.04 -12.08
N PHE A 199 -10.13 -4.84 -11.08
CA PHE A 199 -10.20 -3.73 -10.14
C PHE A 199 -8.91 -2.90 -10.15
N THR A 200 -9.06 -1.63 -9.82
CA THR A 200 -7.94 -0.68 -9.63
C THR A 200 -8.16 0.14 -8.37
N SER A 201 -7.08 0.76 -7.87
CA SER A 201 -7.11 1.64 -6.69
C SER A 201 -7.45 3.09 -7.02
N SER A 202 -7.46 3.49 -8.30
CA SER A 202 -7.79 4.85 -8.75
C SER A 202 -8.54 4.85 -10.08
N ASP A 203 -9.36 5.87 -10.30
CA ASP A 203 -10.08 6.08 -11.56
C ASP A 203 -9.12 6.33 -12.73
N LYS A 204 -7.99 7.00 -12.47
CA LYS A 204 -6.95 7.24 -13.49
C LYS A 204 -6.31 5.93 -13.96
N MET A 205 -6.02 5.02 -13.04
CA MET A 205 -5.53 3.67 -13.39
C MET A 205 -6.58 2.89 -14.17
N ALA A 206 -7.85 2.97 -13.78
CA ALA A 206 -8.94 2.29 -14.51
C ALA A 206 -9.04 2.78 -15.96
N SER A 207 -8.93 4.09 -16.18
CA SER A 207 -8.97 4.69 -17.51
C SER A 207 -7.75 4.31 -18.35
N GLU A 208 -6.56 4.42 -17.78
CA GLU A 208 -5.30 4.07 -18.44
C GLU A 208 -5.23 2.59 -18.81
N TYR A 209 -5.63 1.71 -17.88
CA TYR A 209 -5.61 0.26 -18.13
C TYR A 209 -6.68 -0.16 -19.13
N LYS A 210 -7.82 0.53 -19.19
CA LYS A 210 -8.80 0.34 -20.25
C LYS A 210 -8.24 0.71 -21.62
N GLU A 211 -7.51 1.83 -21.71
CA GLU A 211 -6.86 2.25 -22.96
C GLU A 211 -5.75 1.28 -23.36
N ARG A 212 -4.90 0.87 -22.41
CA ARG A 212 -3.72 0.02 -22.64
C ARG A 212 -4.09 -1.44 -22.98
N TYR A 213 -5.07 -2.00 -22.29
CA TYR A 213 -5.39 -3.43 -22.38
C TYR A 213 -6.77 -3.75 -23.01
N GLY A 214 -7.61 -2.76 -23.24
CA GLY A 214 -8.93 -2.94 -23.84
C GLY A 214 -10.01 -3.50 -22.90
N TYR A 215 -9.70 -3.75 -21.62
CA TYR A 215 -10.66 -4.28 -20.63
C TYR A 215 -11.25 -3.15 -19.78
N THR A 216 -12.50 -3.34 -19.33
CA THR A 216 -13.11 -2.43 -18.34
C THR A 216 -12.65 -2.78 -16.93
N PHE A 217 -12.26 -1.75 -16.18
CA PHE A 217 -11.87 -1.85 -14.77
C PHE A 217 -12.85 -1.05 -13.92
N ARG A 218 -13.13 -1.57 -12.73
CA ARG A 218 -13.85 -0.84 -11.70
C ARG A 218 -12.88 -0.36 -10.63
N CYS A 219 -12.97 0.92 -10.29
CA CYS A 219 -12.16 1.49 -9.22
C CYS A 219 -12.78 1.18 -7.85
N PHE A 220 -11.94 0.67 -6.93
CA PHE A 220 -12.21 0.59 -5.50
C PHE A 220 -11.04 1.26 -4.77
N PRO A 221 -11.24 2.45 -4.22
CA PRO A 221 -10.21 3.16 -3.47
C PRO A 221 -9.90 2.43 -2.17
N ASN A 222 -8.75 2.73 -1.55
CA ASN A 222 -8.38 2.18 -0.26
C ASN A 222 -9.41 2.57 0.82
N PRO A 223 -10.19 1.62 1.38
CA PRO A 223 -11.27 1.96 2.29
C PRO A 223 -10.75 2.37 3.66
N VAL A 224 -11.35 3.39 4.25
CA VAL A 224 -10.98 3.92 5.56
C VAL A 224 -12.13 3.72 6.55
N ARG A 225 -11.79 3.22 7.73
CA ARG A 225 -12.72 3.15 8.85
C ARG A 225 -12.86 4.55 9.46
N LEU A 226 -14.01 5.16 9.29
CA LEU A 226 -14.31 6.45 9.90
C LEU A 226 -14.48 6.28 11.41
N SER A 227 -13.87 7.18 12.17
CA SER A 227 -14.12 7.25 13.62
C SER A 227 -15.47 7.95 13.88
N ALA A 228 -16.28 7.38 14.75
CA ALA A 228 -17.51 8.03 15.23
C ALA A 228 -17.23 9.16 16.26
N ASN A 229 -15.97 9.45 16.54
CA ASN A 229 -15.62 10.39 17.59
C ASN A 229 -15.53 11.83 17.05
N ASP A 230 -16.62 12.57 17.23
CA ASP A 230 -16.65 14.05 17.22
C ASP A 230 -15.97 14.66 18.49
N ASN A 231 -15.13 13.92 19.18
CA ASN A 231 -14.44 14.43 20.35
C ASN A 231 -13.45 15.50 19.91
N ALA A 232 -13.65 16.73 20.39
CA ALA A 232 -12.71 17.80 20.26
C ALA A 232 -11.34 17.33 20.78
N VAL A 233 -10.40 17.05 19.87
CA VAL A 233 -9.06 16.64 20.23
C VAL A 233 -8.30 17.90 20.59
N PHE A 234 -7.69 17.92 21.78
CA PHE A 234 -6.81 19.03 22.16
C PHE A 234 -5.63 19.10 21.22
N LYS A 235 -5.52 20.20 20.48
CA LYS A 235 -4.34 20.47 19.67
C LYS A 235 -3.12 20.68 20.55
N SER A 236 -1.95 20.31 20.07
CA SER A 236 -0.68 20.65 20.70
C SER A 236 -0.58 22.17 20.92
N THR A 237 0.03 22.57 22.02
CA THR A 237 0.28 24.01 22.28
C THR A 237 1.29 24.59 21.29
N VAL A 238 2.20 23.77 20.76
CA VAL A 238 3.15 24.13 19.71
C VAL A 238 2.58 23.68 18.39
N PRO A 239 2.40 24.56 17.39
CA PRO A 239 1.99 24.17 16.06
C PRO A 239 2.85 23.04 15.49
N ASN A 240 2.23 21.99 14.99
CA ASN A 240 2.95 20.85 14.44
C ASN A 240 2.38 20.36 13.12
N VAL A 241 3.30 19.88 12.30
CA VAL A 241 3.00 19.10 11.09
C VAL A 241 3.22 17.64 11.43
N VAL A 242 2.33 16.74 11.00
CA VAL A 242 2.45 15.31 11.28
C VAL A 242 2.54 14.53 9.97
N PHE A 243 3.53 13.64 9.90
CA PHE A 243 3.60 12.57 8.91
C PHE A 243 3.58 11.21 9.61
N ALA A 244 2.70 10.31 9.19
CA ALA A 244 2.64 8.96 9.70
C ALA A 244 2.84 7.96 8.56
N GLY A 245 3.99 7.28 8.54
CA GLY A 245 4.26 6.29 7.50
C GLY A 245 5.72 5.92 7.33
N LYS A 246 5.95 5.03 6.38
CA LYS A 246 7.31 4.58 6.04
C LYS A 246 8.05 5.64 5.23
N ILE A 247 9.30 5.86 5.58
CA ILE A 247 10.22 6.71 4.82
C ILE A 247 10.93 5.82 3.79
N GLY A 248 10.97 6.28 2.55
CA GLY A 248 11.63 5.56 1.46
C GLY A 248 12.01 6.49 0.31
N TRP A 249 12.64 5.95 -0.70
CA TRP A 249 13.11 6.71 -1.87
C TRP A 249 12.01 7.50 -2.58
N HIS A 250 10.75 7.05 -2.49
CA HIS A 250 9.60 7.69 -3.15
C HIS A 250 9.09 8.94 -2.42
N ASN A 251 9.51 9.18 -1.17
CA ASN A 251 9.04 10.33 -0.38
C ASN A 251 10.14 11.06 0.42
N ASN A 252 11.37 10.52 0.46
CA ASN A 252 12.45 11.08 1.28
C ASN A 252 12.82 12.52 0.92
N LEU A 253 12.81 12.90 -0.37
CA LEU A 253 13.17 14.26 -0.78
C LEU A 253 12.08 15.26 -0.35
N ALA A 254 10.81 14.93 -0.51
CA ALA A 254 9.73 15.77 -0.03
C ALA A 254 9.74 15.92 1.51
N ILE A 255 10.14 14.86 2.24
CA ILE A 255 10.34 14.93 3.70
C ILE A 255 11.52 15.84 4.05
N LYS A 256 12.64 15.76 3.31
CA LYS A 256 13.78 16.71 3.48
C LYS A 256 13.36 18.15 3.24
N ASP A 257 12.58 18.41 2.20
CA ASP A 257 12.07 19.76 1.93
C ASP A 257 11.20 20.27 3.08
N MET A 258 10.35 19.41 3.69
CA MET A 258 9.56 19.78 4.86
C MET A 258 10.45 20.04 6.09
N ILE A 259 11.47 19.22 6.34
CA ILE A 259 12.44 19.43 7.43
C ILE A 259 13.10 20.79 7.26
N SER A 260 13.60 21.10 6.05
CA SER A 260 14.24 22.40 5.75
C SER A 260 13.26 23.57 5.89
N CYS A 261 12.00 23.38 5.47
CA CYS A 261 10.94 24.38 5.64
C CYS A 261 10.71 24.71 7.12
N ILE A 262 10.59 23.69 7.97
CA ILE A 262 10.40 23.87 9.42
C ILE A 262 11.59 24.60 10.06
N GLU A 263 12.82 24.24 9.68
CA GLU A 263 14.02 24.95 10.16
C GLU A 263 14.04 26.42 9.72
N ASN A 264 13.67 26.72 8.49
CA ASN A 264 13.59 28.09 8.00
C ASN A 264 12.57 28.91 8.81
N LEU A 265 11.38 28.35 9.06
CA LEU A 265 10.34 29.00 9.87
C LEU A 265 10.82 29.24 11.31
N LYS A 266 11.52 28.28 11.91
CA LYS A 266 12.11 28.42 13.25
C LYS A 266 13.15 29.52 13.31
N ASN A 267 14.02 29.60 12.30
CA ASN A 267 15.03 30.67 12.20
C ASN A 267 14.38 32.05 12.01
N GLN A 268 13.15 32.11 11.49
CA GLN A 268 12.34 33.32 11.39
C GLN A 268 11.52 33.63 12.66
N GLY A 269 11.72 32.86 13.75
CA GLY A 269 11.06 33.06 15.04
C GLY A 269 9.71 32.38 15.21
N SER A 270 9.30 31.49 14.26
CA SER A 270 8.09 30.69 14.38
C SER A 270 8.37 29.42 15.17
N ASP A 271 7.64 29.18 16.27
CA ASP A 271 7.73 27.92 17.01
C ASP A 271 6.83 26.86 16.36
N VAL A 272 7.39 26.12 15.41
CA VAL A 272 6.70 25.06 14.69
C VAL A 272 7.55 23.77 14.70
N ARG A 273 6.89 22.59 14.73
CA ARG A 273 7.54 21.29 14.85
C ARG A 273 7.06 20.33 13.76
N PHE A 274 7.95 19.43 13.32
CA PHE A 274 7.60 18.31 12.44
C PHE A 274 7.67 16.99 13.21
N ASP A 275 6.55 16.32 13.37
CA ASP A 275 6.42 15.03 14.05
C ASP A 275 6.29 13.90 13.02
N ILE A 276 7.25 12.97 13.02
CA ILE A 276 7.31 11.84 12.09
C ILE A 276 7.07 10.53 12.85
N TYR A 277 5.98 9.85 12.55
CA TYR A 277 5.66 8.51 13.09
C TYR A 277 6.06 7.45 12.05
N SER A 278 7.13 6.70 12.31
CA SER A 278 7.67 5.73 11.34
C SER A 278 8.31 4.52 12.03
N ASP A 279 8.26 3.37 11.34
CA ASP A 279 8.94 2.12 11.73
C ASP A 279 10.39 2.06 11.23
N CYS A 280 10.91 3.12 10.63
CA CYS A 280 12.27 3.20 10.15
C CYS A 280 13.28 3.11 11.32
N THR A 281 14.36 2.35 11.11
CA THR A 281 15.48 2.32 12.04
C THR A 281 16.32 3.61 11.93
N VAL A 282 17.18 3.86 12.92
CA VAL A 282 18.09 5.04 12.91
C VAL A 282 18.92 5.04 11.62
N GLU A 283 19.47 3.88 11.25
CA GLU A 283 20.31 3.75 10.06
C GLU A 283 19.51 4.06 8.75
N GLN A 284 18.23 3.70 8.73
CA GLN A 284 17.36 4.02 7.59
C GLN A 284 17.04 5.51 7.54
N ILE A 285 16.82 6.15 8.70
CA ILE A 285 16.60 7.59 8.78
C ILE A 285 17.85 8.33 8.28
N GLU A 286 19.03 7.96 8.78
CA GLU A 286 20.31 8.53 8.32
C GLU A 286 20.54 8.33 6.82
N TYR A 287 20.24 7.14 6.31
CA TYR A 287 20.38 6.82 4.89
C TYR A 287 19.47 7.67 4.00
N PHE A 288 18.18 7.81 4.37
CA PHE A 288 17.20 8.51 3.54
C PHE A 288 17.22 10.03 3.76
N LEU A 289 17.43 10.49 4.98
CA LEU A 289 17.27 11.90 5.36
C LEU A 289 18.58 12.59 5.68
N GLY A 290 19.62 11.87 6.10
CA GLY A 290 20.87 12.43 6.60
C GLY A 290 20.72 12.94 8.04
N GLU A 291 21.47 13.96 8.39
CA GLU A 291 21.37 14.63 9.69
C GLU A 291 20.04 15.39 9.80
N VAL A 292 19.35 15.22 10.93
CA VAL A 292 18.02 15.77 11.15
C VAL A 292 18.03 16.73 12.34
N PRO A 293 17.54 17.97 12.17
CA PRO A 293 17.53 18.98 13.21
C PRO A 293 16.51 18.68 14.32
N MET A 294 16.69 19.31 15.49
CA MET A 294 15.84 19.11 16.69
C MET A 294 14.40 19.59 16.54
N SER A 295 14.09 20.39 15.52
CA SER A 295 12.72 20.79 15.17
C SER A 295 11.90 19.66 14.56
N THR A 296 12.55 18.55 14.18
CA THR A 296 11.94 17.34 13.70
C THR A 296 12.06 16.23 14.73
N VAL A 297 10.93 15.67 15.14
CA VAL A 297 10.85 14.62 16.17
C VAL A 297 10.38 13.32 15.56
N PHE A 298 11.18 12.26 15.76
CA PHE A 298 10.82 10.90 15.34
C PHE A 298 10.14 10.14 16.46
N HIS A 299 8.99 9.58 16.14
CA HIS A 299 8.20 8.75 17.03
C HIS A 299 8.14 7.31 16.52
N LYS A 300 8.11 6.35 17.45
CA LYS A 300 7.84 4.96 17.10
C LYS A 300 6.42 4.80 16.54
N PRO A 301 6.18 3.78 15.71
CA PRO A 301 4.83 3.47 15.26
C PRO A 301 3.90 3.25 16.44
N VAL A 302 2.68 3.74 16.32
CA VAL A 302 1.63 3.53 17.30
C VAL A 302 0.55 2.58 16.74
N PRO A 303 -0.20 1.88 17.59
CA PRO A 303 -1.32 1.07 17.14
C PRO A 303 -2.34 1.88 16.32
N ASN A 304 -2.95 1.26 15.32
CA ASN A 304 -3.91 1.93 14.42
C ASN A 304 -5.03 2.69 15.14
N LYS A 305 -5.48 2.21 16.31
CA LYS A 305 -6.49 2.89 17.13
C LYS A 305 -6.01 4.24 17.71
N GLN A 306 -4.70 4.41 17.88
CA GLN A 306 -4.11 5.63 18.45
C GLN A 306 -3.69 6.62 17.37
N ILE A 307 -3.40 6.15 16.15
CA ILE A 307 -2.91 7.03 15.08
C ILE A 307 -3.94 8.11 14.72
N LEU A 308 -5.22 7.79 14.70
CA LEU A 308 -6.28 8.77 14.41
C LEU A 308 -6.31 9.90 15.43
N ASN A 309 -6.08 9.61 16.72
CA ASN A 309 -6.02 10.65 17.75
C ASN A 309 -4.83 11.59 17.51
N ILE A 310 -3.68 11.05 17.11
CA ILE A 310 -2.49 11.82 16.77
C ILE A 310 -2.75 12.71 15.56
N LEU A 311 -3.31 12.14 14.50
CA LEU A 311 -3.65 12.87 13.29
C LEU A 311 -4.66 14.00 13.57
N ASN A 312 -5.69 13.73 14.37
CA ASN A 312 -6.70 14.71 14.76
C ASN A 312 -6.12 15.85 15.63
N SER A 313 -5.07 15.60 16.42
CA SER A 313 -4.42 16.60 17.25
C SER A 313 -3.41 17.48 16.51
N ALA A 314 -3.08 17.15 15.27
CA ALA A 314 -2.14 17.89 14.44
C ALA A 314 -2.73 19.23 13.97
N HIS A 315 -1.85 20.18 13.64
CA HIS A 315 -2.22 21.45 12.99
C HIS A 315 -2.25 21.31 11.48
N ALA A 316 -1.33 20.49 10.91
CA ALA A 316 -1.33 20.08 9.51
C ALA A 316 -0.89 18.62 9.39
N LEU A 317 -1.38 17.95 8.36
CA LEU A 317 -0.92 16.62 7.95
C LEU A 317 -0.10 16.73 6.69
N PHE A 318 0.99 15.98 6.62
CA PHE A 318 1.88 15.99 5.47
C PHE A 318 1.80 14.68 4.70
N LEU A 319 1.51 14.76 3.40
CA LEU A 319 1.41 13.62 2.49
C LEU A 319 2.48 13.74 1.39
N PRO A 320 3.70 13.22 1.63
CA PRO A 320 4.84 13.41 0.74
C PRO A 320 4.95 12.36 -0.36
N ILE A 321 5.21 12.83 -1.58
CA ILE A 321 5.81 12.08 -2.69
C ILE A 321 6.95 12.92 -3.24
N SER A 322 8.12 12.32 -3.43
CA SER A 322 9.27 13.00 -3.99
C SER A 322 9.01 13.43 -5.44
N ILE A 323 9.31 14.67 -5.78
CA ILE A 323 9.14 15.18 -7.15
C ILE A 323 10.39 14.80 -7.95
N THR A 324 10.43 13.55 -8.40
CA THR A 324 11.49 12.97 -9.25
C THR A 324 10.86 12.09 -10.32
N GLU A 325 11.52 11.94 -11.46
CA GLU A 325 11.05 11.07 -12.55
C GLU A 325 10.75 9.64 -12.09
N HIS A 326 11.61 9.09 -11.22
CA HIS A 326 11.44 7.73 -10.71
C HIS A 326 10.22 7.59 -9.77
N ALA A 327 10.04 8.54 -8.84
CA ALA A 327 8.88 8.55 -7.96
C ALA A 327 7.58 8.81 -8.74
N GLU A 328 7.62 9.69 -9.74
CA GLU A 328 6.51 9.94 -10.64
C GLU A 328 6.08 8.69 -11.40
N LYS A 329 7.00 7.99 -12.03
CA LYS A 329 6.71 6.73 -12.75
C LYS A 329 6.03 5.72 -11.82
N PHE A 330 6.60 5.49 -10.64
CA PHE A 330 6.10 4.51 -9.69
C PHE A 330 4.71 4.85 -9.14
N THR A 331 4.45 6.13 -8.83
CA THR A 331 3.20 6.57 -8.21
C THR A 331 2.16 7.08 -9.20
N ARG A 332 2.45 7.03 -10.50
CA ARG A 332 1.65 7.68 -11.56
C ARG A 332 0.16 7.40 -11.48
N TYR A 333 -0.21 6.16 -11.22
CA TYR A 333 -1.60 5.73 -11.21
C TYR A 333 -2.10 5.33 -9.82
N SER A 334 -1.21 5.25 -8.83
CA SER A 334 -1.53 4.79 -7.48
C SER A 334 -2.17 5.89 -6.63
N MET A 335 -2.96 5.46 -5.65
CA MET A 335 -3.54 6.33 -4.64
C MET A 335 -2.97 5.97 -3.26
N SER A 336 -2.47 6.96 -2.51
CA SER A 336 -1.96 6.70 -1.17
C SER A 336 -3.06 6.18 -0.23
N THR A 337 -2.76 5.10 0.50
CA THR A 337 -3.65 4.57 1.54
C THR A 337 -3.95 5.58 2.65
N LYS A 338 -3.05 6.55 2.88
CA LYS A 338 -3.19 7.60 3.89
C LYS A 338 -4.16 8.72 3.51
N MET A 339 -4.45 8.87 2.20
CA MET A 339 -5.30 9.98 1.72
C MET A 339 -6.65 10.00 2.44
N GLY A 340 -7.37 8.88 2.42
CA GLY A 340 -8.68 8.78 3.07
C GLY A 340 -8.62 9.01 4.57
N GLU A 341 -7.61 8.45 5.25
CA GLU A 341 -7.39 8.65 6.69
C GLU A 341 -7.16 10.13 7.02
N TYR A 342 -6.27 10.79 6.29
CA TYR A 342 -5.95 12.21 6.51
C TYR A 342 -7.16 13.10 6.27
N LEU A 343 -7.86 12.91 5.17
CA LEU A 343 -9.07 13.67 4.85
C LEU A 343 -10.17 13.47 5.90
N SER A 344 -10.28 12.27 6.49
CA SER A 344 -11.30 11.95 7.49
C SER A 344 -11.16 12.75 8.78
N THR A 345 -9.95 13.24 9.09
CA THR A 345 -9.68 14.02 10.30
C THR A 345 -10.21 15.46 10.24
N GLY A 346 -10.39 16.00 9.04
CA GLY A 346 -10.67 17.43 8.86
C GLY A 346 -9.49 18.36 9.19
N VAL A 347 -8.31 17.79 9.48
CA VAL A 347 -7.07 18.58 9.64
C VAL A 347 -6.56 18.96 8.25
N PRO A 348 -6.11 20.22 8.05
CA PRO A 348 -5.54 20.64 6.77
C PRO A 348 -4.44 19.70 6.32
N THR A 349 -4.56 19.13 5.12
CA THR A 349 -3.58 18.23 4.54
C THR A 349 -2.76 18.97 3.49
N ILE A 350 -1.43 18.95 3.65
CA ILE A 350 -0.47 19.44 2.66
C ILE A 350 0.07 18.23 1.92
N TYR A 351 -0.25 18.14 0.66
CA TYR A 351 0.29 17.16 -0.26
C TYR A 351 1.48 17.76 -1.01
N CYS A 352 2.58 17.05 -1.12
CA CYS A 352 3.72 17.39 -1.97
C CYS A 352 3.95 16.25 -2.96
N GLY A 353 3.93 16.53 -4.25
CA GLY A 353 4.14 15.49 -5.26
C GLY A 353 4.08 15.98 -6.70
N PRO A 354 4.49 15.12 -7.67
CA PRO A 354 4.48 15.45 -9.10
C PRO A 354 3.09 15.86 -9.61
N SER A 355 3.04 16.81 -10.54
CA SER A 355 1.79 17.36 -11.09
C SER A 355 0.97 16.37 -11.93
N THR A 356 1.61 15.33 -12.45
CA THR A 356 1.07 14.41 -13.47
C THR A 356 0.44 13.14 -12.93
N ILE A 357 0.55 12.88 -11.61
CA ILE A 357 0.11 11.63 -11.01
C ILE A 357 -1.36 11.67 -10.58
N ALA A 358 -1.97 10.49 -10.45
CA ALA A 358 -3.39 10.31 -10.10
C ALA A 358 -3.80 11.08 -8.83
N MET A 359 -2.93 11.07 -7.82
CA MET A 359 -3.21 11.72 -6.54
C MET A 359 -3.26 13.24 -6.66
N THR A 360 -2.38 13.86 -7.45
CA THR A 360 -2.41 15.31 -7.70
C THR A 360 -3.68 15.71 -8.44
N GLU A 361 -4.04 14.95 -9.47
CA GLU A 361 -5.28 15.19 -10.23
C GLU A 361 -6.51 15.06 -9.33
N PHE A 362 -6.58 14.04 -8.48
CA PHE A 362 -7.65 13.85 -7.52
C PHE A 362 -7.77 15.02 -6.56
N ILE A 363 -6.67 15.47 -5.96
CA ILE A 363 -6.64 16.57 -5.00
C ILE A 363 -7.11 17.88 -5.67
N LYS A 364 -6.59 18.18 -6.85
CA LYS A 364 -6.92 19.42 -7.58
C LYS A 364 -8.36 19.45 -8.04
N SER A 365 -8.87 18.36 -8.57
CA SER A 365 -10.25 18.25 -9.04
C SER A 365 -11.26 18.32 -7.89
N ARG A 366 -10.92 17.76 -6.72
CA ARG A 366 -11.79 17.74 -5.53
C ARG A 366 -11.54 18.90 -4.56
N LYS A 367 -10.44 19.63 -4.71
CA LYS A 367 -10.03 20.77 -3.85
C LYS A 367 -10.05 20.38 -2.36
N CYS A 368 -9.51 19.21 -2.02
CA CYS A 368 -9.62 18.58 -0.69
C CYS A 368 -8.33 18.64 0.13
N ALA A 369 -7.23 19.12 -0.45
CA ALA A 369 -5.93 19.31 0.20
C ALA A 369 -5.15 20.42 -0.53
N ILE A 370 -4.10 20.96 0.11
CA ILE A 370 -3.16 21.89 -0.53
C ILE A 370 -2.20 21.06 -1.36
N ALA A 371 -2.11 21.31 -2.67
CA ALA A 371 -1.19 20.63 -3.57
C ALA A 371 0.07 21.49 -3.81
N VAL A 372 1.23 20.96 -3.42
CA VAL A 372 2.56 21.52 -3.70
C VAL A 372 3.20 20.66 -4.78
N GLU A 373 3.29 21.21 -5.99
CA GLU A 373 3.72 20.50 -7.20
C GLU A 373 5.18 20.84 -7.60
N ASN A 374 5.85 21.69 -6.85
CA ASN A 374 7.24 22.08 -7.07
C ASN A 374 8.11 21.64 -5.88
N PRO A 375 9.34 21.12 -6.14
CA PRO A 375 10.26 20.77 -5.08
C PRO A 375 10.83 22.02 -4.39
N GLY A 376 11.16 21.89 -3.13
CA GLY A 376 11.85 22.89 -2.35
C GLY A 376 11.04 23.44 -1.16
N PRO A 377 11.75 23.82 -0.07
CA PRO A 377 11.15 24.21 1.19
C PRO A 377 10.29 25.47 1.09
N GLN A 378 10.57 26.40 0.17
CA GLN A 378 9.84 27.66 0.00
C GLN A 378 8.39 27.45 -0.43
N TYR A 379 8.10 26.42 -1.21
CA TYR A 379 6.72 26.11 -1.65
C TYR A 379 5.91 25.47 -0.51
N LEU A 380 6.56 24.66 0.34
CA LEU A 380 5.97 24.11 1.55
C LEU A 380 5.74 25.18 2.62
N GLU A 381 6.64 26.16 2.72
CA GLU A 381 6.48 27.30 3.62
C GLU A 381 5.22 28.11 3.29
N SER A 382 4.98 28.38 2.00
CA SER A 382 3.77 29.07 1.56
C SER A 382 2.50 28.31 1.95
N ALA A 383 2.51 26.97 1.77
CA ALA A 383 1.41 26.11 2.16
C ALA A 383 1.16 26.08 3.67
N LEU A 384 2.23 26.03 4.48
CA LEU A 384 2.15 26.05 5.95
C LEU A 384 1.63 27.40 6.46
N ARG A 385 2.08 28.51 5.91
CA ARG A 385 1.57 29.84 6.27
C ARG A 385 0.08 29.97 6.01
N ALA A 386 -0.42 29.47 4.85
CA ALA A 386 -1.84 29.43 4.54
C ALA A 386 -2.64 28.60 5.58
N VAL A 387 -2.08 27.47 6.05
CA VAL A 387 -2.70 26.67 7.12
C VAL A 387 -2.74 27.44 8.45
N ILE A 388 -1.65 28.12 8.83
CA ILE A 388 -1.57 28.89 10.08
C ILE A 388 -2.55 30.04 10.07
N GLU A 389 -2.70 30.76 8.96
CA GLU A 389 -3.69 31.82 8.78
C GLU A 389 -5.12 31.32 8.90
N ASN A 390 -5.35 30.05 8.63
CA ASN A 390 -6.62 29.32 8.79
C ASN A 390 -7.85 30.12 8.31
N ASN A 391 -7.79 30.60 7.10
CA ASN A 391 -8.87 31.37 6.48
C ASN A 391 -10.07 30.48 6.10
N SER A 392 -11.15 31.12 5.63
CA SER A 392 -12.40 30.41 5.23
C SER A 392 -12.17 29.39 4.09
N GLU A 393 -11.16 29.59 3.24
CA GLU A 393 -10.84 28.66 2.14
C GLU A 393 -10.24 27.35 2.67
N ILE A 394 -9.35 27.42 3.65
CA ILE A 394 -8.80 26.22 4.33
C ILE A 394 -9.92 25.44 5.01
N SER A 395 -10.81 26.12 5.73
CA SER A 395 -11.97 25.48 6.38
C SER A 395 -12.89 24.79 5.38
N ALA A 396 -13.17 25.43 4.25
CA ALA A 396 -13.98 24.86 3.17
C ALA A 396 -13.28 23.65 2.50
N MET A 397 -11.95 23.71 2.32
CA MET A 397 -11.14 22.59 1.82
C MET A 397 -11.22 21.39 2.76
N CYS A 398 -11.04 21.59 4.06
CA CYS A 398 -11.16 20.53 5.07
C CYS A 398 -12.57 19.89 5.07
N SER A 399 -13.62 20.70 4.95
CA SER A 399 -15.01 20.22 4.87
C SER A 399 -15.22 19.31 3.65
N ARG A 400 -14.69 19.68 2.48
CA ARG A 400 -14.72 18.83 1.28
C ARG A 400 -13.93 17.53 1.48
N GLY A 401 -12.79 17.59 2.21
CA GLY A 401 -12.01 16.40 2.59
C GLY A 401 -12.82 15.41 3.44
N ILE A 402 -13.52 15.89 4.47
CA ILE A 402 -14.40 15.07 5.32
C ILE A 402 -15.54 14.44 4.48
N GLU A 403 -16.15 15.20 3.60
CA GLU A 403 -17.22 14.70 2.73
C GLU A 403 -16.73 13.59 1.81
N LEU A 404 -15.54 13.75 1.21
CA LEU A 404 -14.90 12.71 0.41
C LEU A 404 -14.55 11.47 1.23
N ALA A 405 -14.05 11.64 2.46
CA ALA A 405 -13.79 10.51 3.34
C ALA A 405 -15.08 9.74 3.65
N ARG A 406 -16.19 10.43 3.85
CA ARG A 406 -17.50 9.85 4.16
C ARG A 406 -18.18 9.18 2.96
N SER A 407 -18.00 9.69 1.75
CA SER A 407 -18.66 9.20 0.54
C SER A 407 -17.79 8.27 -0.31
N TYR A 408 -16.53 8.64 -0.55
CA TYR A 408 -15.65 7.95 -1.50
C TYR A 408 -14.72 6.93 -0.82
N PHE A 409 -14.20 7.23 0.39
CA PHE A 409 -13.28 6.35 1.10
C PHE A 409 -13.94 5.55 2.24
N ASN A 410 -15.21 5.76 2.53
CA ASN A 410 -15.90 5.11 3.66
C ASN A 410 -15.91 3.59 3.49
N MET A 411 -15.29 2.89 4.44
CA MET A 411 -15.19 1.44 4.44
C MET A 411 -16.56 0.75 4.33
N GLU A 412 -17.60 1.28 5.02
CA GLU A 412 -18.94 0.69 4.99
C GLU A 412 -19.54 0.71 3.57
N ILE A 413 -19.34 1.83 2.84
CA ILE A 413 -19.84 1.99 1.48
C ILE A 413 -18.98 1.19 0.50
N VAL A 414 -17.66 1.37 0.54
CA VAL A 414 -16.73 0.75 -0.41
C VAL A 414 -16.78 -0.78 -0.29
N SER A 415 -16.80 -1.33 0.93
CA SER A 415 -16.86 -2.77 1.14
C SER A 415 -18.21 -3.37 0.73
N GLN A 416 -19.31 -2.64 0.91
CA GLN A 416 -20.63 -3.07 0.43
C GLN A 416 -20.68 -3.10 -1.10
N ASP A 417 -20.18 -2.05 -1.76
CA ASP A 417 -20.11 -1.98 -3.23
C ASP A 417 -19.18 -3.05 -3.81
N PHE A 418 -18.07 -3.31 -3.13
CA PHE A 418 -17.13 -4.36 -3.49
C PHE A 418 -17.78 -5.76 -3.38
N ALA A 419 -18.49 -6.02 -2.28
CA ALA A 419 -19.23 -7.26 -2.09
C ALA A 419 -20.35 -7.44 -3.15
N ASN A 420 -21.07 -6.36 -3.46
CA ASN A 420 -22.11 -6.37 -4.50
C ASN A 420 -21.50 -6.70 -5.87
N GLU A 421 -20.32 -6.14 -6.19
CA GLU A 421 -19.64 -6.38 -7.46
C GLU A 421 -19.22 -7.84 -7.61
N LEU A 422 -18.60 -8.42 -6.57
CA LEU A 422 -18.16 -9.83 -6.58
C LEU A 422 -19.33 -10.82 -6.60
N ASN A 423 -20.52 -10.41 -6.17
CA ASN A 423 -21.72 -11.25 -6.19
C ASN A 423 -22.54 -11.14 -7.48
N LYS A 424 -22.17 -10.25 -8.41
CA LYS A 424 -22.85 -10.18 -9.72
C LYS A 424 -22.70 -11.49 -10.50
N GLU A 425 -23.78 -11.94 -11.09
CA GLU A 425 -23.74 -12.96 -12.12
C GLU A 425 -23.11 -12.36 -13.39
N LEU A 426 -22.04 -13.00 -13.88
CA LEU A 426 -21.30 -12.61 -15.10
C LEU A 426 -21.69 -13.55 -16.23
#